data_40658df2bcd19a441e0adad9b5346e97
#
_entry.id   40658df2bcd19a441e0adad9b5346e97
#
_cell.length_a   1.000
_cell.length_b   1.000
_cell.length_c   1.000
_cell.angle_alpha   90.00
_cell.angle_beta   90.00
_cell.angle_gamma   90.00
#
_symmetry.space_group_name_H-M   'P 1'
#
loop_
_entity.id
_entity.type
_entity.pdbx_description
1 polymer ?
#
loop_
_entity_poly.entity_id
_entity_poly.type
_entity_poly.pdbx_seq_one_letter_code
_entity_poly.pdbx_strand_id
1 'polypeptide(L)'
;MRTQIYEHRSGLKVVPRDIVSDVEKILWDINPILSKRTVASIKESVRERLEKEGWTGEYRLDSSSRITISSYLKGIGMRFQTGNVGRIYADLLKLQTLYTRGNITAGIILIPQIKTAKELGSNMANYERLIRELPIFSQVITMPIVVIGFDGTEGEQWA
;
A
#
# COMPACT_ATOMS: atom_id res chain seq x y z
N MET A 1 -4.25 -0.73 13.80
CA MET A 1 -2.90 -0.16 13.46
C MET A 1 -3.03 1.33 13.23
N ARG A 2 -2.02 2.12 13.60
CA ARG A 2 -1.96 3.57 13.30
C ARG A 2 -1.49 3.79 11.88
N THR A 3 -1.90 4.92 11.27
CA THR A 3 -1.55 5.23 9.89
C THR A 3 -0.88 6.60 9.75
N GLN A 4 -0.04 6.76 8.73
CA GLN A 4 0.46 8.03 8.23
C GLN A 4 0.25 8.08 6.72
N ILE A 5 -0.07 9.26 6.21
CA ILE A 5 -0.36 9.46 4.78
C ILE A 5 0.66 10.42 4.17
N TYR A 6 1.14 10.04 2.99
CA TYR A 6 1.93 10.88 2.10
C TYR A 6 1.31 10.86 0.70
N GLU A 7 1.32 11.99 0.01
CA GLU A 7 0.86 12.05 -1.38
C GLU A 7 2.01 12.38 -2.35
N HIS A 8 1.96 11.73 -3.50
CA HIS A 8 2.81 12.02 -4.65
C HIS A 8 1.92 12.47 -5.80
N ARG A 9 2.35 13.53 -6.52
CA ARG A 9 1.58 14.05 -7.65
C ARG A 9 0.11 14.34 -7.30
N SER A 10 -0.12 14.96 -6.16
CA SER A 10 -1.48 15.30 -5.69
C SER A 10 -2.43 14.10 -5.59
N GLY A 11 -1.95 12.97 -5.12
CA GLY A 11 -2.73 11.74 -4.99
C GLY A 11 -4.03 11.91 -4.21
N LEU A 12 -4.04 12.72 -3.15
CA LEU A 12 -5.23 12.99 -2.34
C LEU A 12 -6.31 13.81 -3.07
N LYS A 13 -5.97 14.45 -4.19
CA LYS A 13 -6.96 15.13 -5.05
C LYS A 13 -7.61 14.16 -6.05
N VAL A 14 -6.96 13.06 -6.37
CA VAL A 14 -7.42 12.09 -7.38
C VAL A 14 -8.07 10.87 -6.73
N VAL A 15 -7.48 10.33 -5.66
CA VAL A 15 -8.07 9.22 -4.91
C VAL A 15 -9.25 9.76 -4.08
N PRO A 16 -10.47 9.21 -4.25
CA PRO A 16 -11.62 9.62 -3.45
C PRO A 16 -11.37 9.51 -1.95
N ARG A 17 -11.83 10.50 -1.18
CA ARG A 17 -11.62 10.56 0.28
C ARG A 17 -12.22 9.38 1.02
N ASP A 18 -13.39 8.93 0.60
CA ASP A 18 -14.06 7.75 1.15
C ASP A 18 -13.21 6.49 0.99
N ILE A 19 -12.58 6.31 -0.17
CA ILE A 19 -11.67 5.18 -0.40
C ILE A 19 -10.48 5.23 0.55
N VAL A 20 -9.84 6.40 0.72
CA VAL A 20 -8.72 6.55 1.66
C VAL A 20 -9.17 6.26 3.10
N SER A 21 -10.30 6.83 3.52
CA SER A 21 -10.86 6.62 4.87
C SER A 21 -11.22 5.17 5.13
N ASP A 22 -11.80 4.48 4.16
CA ASP A 22 -12.16 3.06 4.29
C ASP A 22 -10.92 2.19 4.44
N VAL A 23 -9.87 2.45 3.67
CA VAL A 23 -8.60 1.74 3.78
C VAL A 23 -7.93 1.99 5.14
N GLU A 24 -7.92 3.23 5.61
CA GLU A 24 -7.40 3.54 6.96
C GLU A 24 -8.19 2.81 8.04
N LYS A 25 -9.52 2.81 7.95
CA LYS A 25 -10.40 2.10 8.89
C LYS A 25 -10.11 0.60 8.90
N ILE A 26 -9.93 -0.01 7.73
CA ILE A 26 -9.55 -1.42 7.63
C ILE A 26 -8.27 -1.70 8.42
N LEU A 27 -7.25 -0.84 8.28
CA LEU A 27 -5.98 -0.98 8.99
C LEU A 27 -6.15 -0.77 10.51
N TRP A 28 -6.96 0.20 10.92
CA TRP A 28 -7.27 0.47 12.33
C TRP A 28 -7.95 -0.72 13.01
N ASP A 29 -8.87 -1.37 12.33
CA ASP A 29 -9.63 -2.51 12.84
C ASP A 29 -8.79 -3.80 12.94
N ILE A 30 -7.60 -3.84 12.33
CA ILE A 30 -6.69 -4.97 12.47
C ILE A 30 -5.92 -4.84 13.78
N ASN A 31 -6.11 -5.85 14.65
CA ASN A 31 -5.44 -5.88 15.95
C ASN A 31 -3.91 -5.82 15.79
N PRO A 32 -3.24 -4.85 16.46
CA PRO A 32 -1.80 -4.61 16.29
C PRO A 32 -0.88 -5.63 16.96
N ILE A 33 -1.36 -6.71 17.57
CA ILE A 33 -0.50 -7.71 18.24
C ILE A 33 0.38 -8.42 17.21
N LEU A 34 1.42 -7.73 16.76
CA LEU A 34 2.38 -8.22 15.76
C LEU A 34 3.22 -9.39 16.29
N SER A 35 3.48 -9.44 17.59
CA SER A 35 4.25 -10.53 18.24
C SER A 35 3.66 -11.92 18.00
N LYS A 36 2.39 -12.00 17.61
CA LYS A 36 1.67 -13.25 17.31
C LYS A 36 1.24 -13.37 15.85
N ARG A 37 1.58 -12.40 14.99
CA ARG A 37 1.16 -12.39 13.59
C ARG A 37 2.34 -12.48 12.64
N THR A 38 2.22 -13.32 11.64
CA THR A 38 3.14 -13.36 10.50
C THR A 38 2.73 -12.33 9.45
N VAL A 39 3.67 -11.95 8.58
CA VAL A 39 3.38 -11.12 7.39
C VAL A 39 2.20 -11.70 6.60
N ALA A 40 2.17 -13.03 6.43
CA ALA A 40 1.10 -13.71 5.70
C ALA A 40 -0.28 -13.49 6.34
N SER A 41 -0.38 -13.58 7.66
CA SER A 41 -1.67 -13.40 8.37
C SER A 41 -2.17 -11.96 8.32
N ILE A 42 -1.28 -10.97 8.36
CA ILE A 42 -1.64 -9.55 8.21
C ILE A 42 -2.14 -9.30 6.80
N LYS A 43 -1.42 -9.78 5.80
CA LYS A 43 -1.78 -9.66 4.39
C LYS A 43 -3.15 -10.27 4.10
N GLU A 44 -3.43 -11.44 4.64
CA GLU A 44 -4.72 -12.10 4.50
C GLU A 44 -5.86 -11.31 5.16
N SER A 45 -5.65 -10.82 6.38
CA SER A 45 -6.65 -10.00 7.08
C SER A 45 -6.98 -8.71 6.33
N VAL A 46 -5.97 -8.05 5.73
CA VAL A 46 -6.18 -6.87 4.89
C VAL A 46 -6.96 -7.23 3.64
N ARG A 47 -6.57 -8.30 2.94
CA ARG A 47 -7.22 -8.78 1.72
C ARG A 47 -8.70 -9.06 1.93
N GLU A 48 -9.05 -9.84 2.95
CA GLU A 48 -10.44 -10.21 3.26
C GLU A 48 -11.32 -8.99 3.54
N ARG A 49 -10.78 -7.99 4.24
CA ARG A 49 -11.52 -6.76 4.53
C ARG A 49 -11.67 -5.86 3.30
N LEU A 50 -10.64 -5.76 2.47
CA LEU A 50 -10.72 -5.04 1.20
C LEU A 50 -11.78 -5.66 0.28
N GLU A 51 -11.82 -6.99 0.17
CA GLU A 51 -12.82 -7.69 -0.64
C GLU A 51 -14.25 -7.41 -0.17
N LYS A 52 -14.48 -7.30 1.14
CA LYS A 52 -15.79 -6.91 1.71
C LYS A 52 -16.21 -5.50 1.33
N GLU A 53 -15.25 -4.60 1.12
CA GLU A 53 -15.48 -3.22 0.66
C GLU A 53 -15.51 -3.09 -0.88
N GLY A 54 -15.53 -4.22 -1.60
CA GLY A 54 -15.69 -4.25 -3.05
C GLY A 54 -14.39 -4.23 -3.85
N TRP A 55 -13.22 -4.27 -3.19
CA TRP A 55 -11.95 -4.41 -3.90
C TRP A 55 -11.83 -5.80 -4.53
N THR A 56 -11.17 -5.86 -5.67
CA THR A 56 -10.83 -7.17 -6.28
C THR A 56 -9.76 -7.88 -5.45
N GLY A 57 -9.56 -9.17 -5.69
CA GLY A 57 -8.31 -9.83 -5.37
C GLY A 57 -7.18 -9.37 -6.31
N GLU A 58 -6.17 -10.21 -6.52
CA GLU A 58 -5.06 -9.88 -7.43
C GLU A 58 -5.57 -9.46 -8.81
N TYR A 59 -5.07 -8.32 -9.29
CA TYR A 59 -5.42 -7.76 -10.58
C TYR A 59 -4.23 -7.85 -11.54
N ARG A 60 -4.40 -8.49 -12.69
CA ARG A 60 -3.34 -8.66 -13.68
C ARG A 60 -3.09 -7.39 -14.49
N LEU A 61 -1.83 -7.13 -14.84
CA LEU A 61 -1.47 -6.03 -15.71
C LEU A 61 -1.94 -6.27 -17.15
N ASP A 62 -1.84 -7.51 -17.61
CA ASP A 62 -2.41 -7.96 -18.88
C ASP A 62 -2.65 -9.47 -18.86
N SER A 63 -3.37 -9.98 -19.87
CA SER A 63 -3.72 -11.41 -19.98
C SER A 63 -2.54 -12.30 -20.32
N SER A 64 -1.43 -11.76 -20.87
CA SER A 64 -0.28 -12.52 -21.32
C SER A 64 0.75 -12.78 -20.23
N SER A 65 0.65 -12.07 -19.09
CA SER A 65 1.62 -12.16 -18.01
C SER A 65 0.97 -12.58 -16.69
N ARG A 66 1.82 -13.05 -15.75
CA ARG A 66 1.42 -13.31 -14.36
C ARG A 66 1.74 -12.13 -13.44
N ILE A 67 2.08 -10.97 -13.99
CA ILE A 67 2.38 -9.77 -13.22
C ILE A 67 1.08 -9.16 -12.70
N THR A 68 0.98 -8.99 -11.39
CA THR A 68 -0.22 -8.52 -10.72
C THR A 68 0.07 -7.34 -9.78
N ILE A 69 -0.97 -6.57 -9.48
CA ILE A 69 -1.08 -5.72 -8.30
C ILE A 69 -1.98 -6.41 -7.28
N SER A 70 -2.01 -5.90 -6.04
CA SER A 70 -2.74 -6.56 -4.95
C SER A 70 -4.25 -6.50 -5.13
N SER A 71 -4.76 -5.36 -5.64
CA SER A 71 -6.18 -5.09 -5.66
C SER A 71 -6.53 -3.92 -6.57
N TYR A 72 -7.80 -3.83 -6.98
CA TYR A 72 -8.34 -2.76 -7.83
C TYR A 72 -9.74 -2.39 -7.37
N LEU A 73 -10.05 -1.10 -7.36
CA LEU A 73 -11.40 -0.58 -7.13
C LEU A 73 -11.61 0.73 -7.89
N LYS A 74 -12.62 0.79 -8.77
CA LYS A 74 -13.10 2.03 -9.43
C LYS A 74 -11.97 2.91 -10.01
N GLY A 75 -11.03 2.32 -10.72
CA GLY A 75 -9.90 3.04 -11.30
C GLY A 75 -8.72 3.28 -10.36
N ILE A 76 -8.76 2.80 -9.15
CA ILE A 76 -7.66 2.90 -8.18
C ILE A 76 -6.96 1.54 -8.07
N GLY A 77 -5.66 1.52 -8.39
CA GLY A 77 -4.82 0.34 -8.19
C GLY A 77 -4.17 0.36 -6.81
N MET A 78 -4.05 -0.79 -6.17
CA MET A 78 -3.45 -0.91 -4.85
C MET A 78 -2.32 -1.93 -4.81
N ARG A 79 -1.26 -1.59 -4.08
CA ARG A 79 -0.22 -2.52 -3.65
C ARG A 79 -0.14 -2.57 -2.13
N PHE A 80 -0.23 -3.76 -1.59
CA PHE A 80 0.12 -4.05 -0.20
C PHE A 80 1.56 -4.59 -0.18
N GLN A 81 2.51 -3.73 0.21
CA GLN A 81 3.93 -4.03 0.15
C GLN A 81 4.46 -4.49 1.50
N THR A 82 4.85 -5.76 1.59
CA THR A 82 5.48 -6.39 2.75
C THR A 82 6.70 -7.22 2.37
N GLY A 83 7.29 -6.92 1.23
CA GLY A 83 8.50 -7.57 0.73
C GLY A 83 9.78 -6.80 1.03
N ASN A 84 10.88 -7.22 0.43
CA ASN A 84 12.16 -6.53 0.56
C ASN A 84 12.16 -5.16 -0.14
N VAL A 85 13.15 -4.35 0.19
CA VAL A 85 13.31 -2.97 -0.32
C VAL A 85 13.25 -2.87 -1.84
N GLY A 86 13.87 -3.81 -2.57
CA GLY A 86 13.89 -3.78 -4.04
C GLY A 86 12.50 -3.94 -4.68
N ARG A 87 11.55 -4.51 -3.99
CA ARG A 87 10.18 -4.69 -4.50
C ARG A 87 9.37 -3.41 -4.58
N ILE A 88 9.77 -2.35 -3.86
CA ILE A 88 9.13 -1.02 -3.98
C ILE A 88 9.15 -0.55 -5.43
N TYR A 89 10.29 -0.66 -6.09
CA TYR A 89 10.45 -0.20 -7.47
C TYR A 89 9.65 -1.03 -8.46
N ALA A 90 9.60 -2.34 -8.27
CA ALA A 90 8.75 -3.22 -9.07
C ALA A 90 7.26 -2.85 -8.94
N ASP A 91 6.81 -2.53 -7.74
CA ASP A 91 5.42 -2.13 -7.50
C ASP A 91 5.09 -0.76 -8.11
N LEU A 92 6.01 0.20 -8.01
CA LEU A 92 5.86 1.50 -8.69
C LEU A 92 5.76 1.33 -10.20
N LEU A 93 6.59 0.48 -10.80
CA LEU A 93 6.55 0.19 -12.24
C LEU A 93 5.23 -0.46 -12.67
N LYS A 94 4.71 -1.40 -11.88
CA LYS A 94 3.43 -2.05 -12.16
C LYS A 94 2.27 -1.05 -12.16
N LEU A 95 2.18 -0.23 -11.12
CA LEU A 95 1.14 0.78 -11.01
C LEU A 95 1.29 1.85 -12.10
N GLN A 96 2.51 2.34 -12.34
CA GLN A 96 2.76 3.31 -13.40
C GLN A 96 2.38 2.75 -14.78
N THR A 97 2.64 1.48 -15.05
CA THR A 97 2.26 0.82 -16.30
C THR A 97 0.74 0.84 -16.50
N LEU A 98 -0.02 0.46 -15.47
CA LEU A 98 -1.48 0.51 -15.51
C LEU A 98 -2.01 1.94 -15.70
N TYR A 99 -1.39 2.91 -15.04
CA TYR A 99 -1.73 4.32 -15.19
C TYR A 99 -1.46 4.83 -16.63
N THR A 100 -0.29 4.56 -17.18
CA THR A 100 0.08 4.96 -18.54
C THR A 100 -0.83 4.34 -19.60
N ARG A 101 -1.31 3.10 -19.36
CA ARG A 101 -2.28 2.42 -20.22
C ARG A 101 -3.72 2.90 -20.04
N GLY A 102 -4.00 3.76 -19.07
CA GLY A 102 -5.34 4.26 -18.77
C GLY A 102 -6.23 3.28 -18.00
N ASN A 103 -5.68 2.21 -17.45
CA ASN A 103 -6.43 1.24 -16.65
C ASN A 103 -6.74 1.74 -15.24
N ILE A 104 -5.88 2.60 -14.69
CA ILE A 104 -6.08 3.26 -13.39
C ILE A 104 -5.84 4.76 -13.52
N THR A 105 -6.43 5.54 -12.62
CA THR A 105 -6.26 7.00 -12.54
C THR A 105 -5.31 7.41 -11.40
N ALA A 106 -5.13 6.56 -10.43
CA ALA A 106 -4.23 6.75 -9.29
C ALA A 106 -3.89 5.42 -8.62
N GLY A 107 -2.89 5.44 -7.75
CA GLY A 107 -2.50 4.29 -6.96
C GLY A 107 -2.53 4.54 -5.46
N ILE A 108 -2.72 3.48 -4.70
CA ILE A 108 -2.50 3.43 -3.25
C ILE A 108 -1.41 2.40 -2.96
N ILE A 109 -0.45 2.77 -2.12
CA ILE A 109 0.55 1.86 -1.60
C ILE A 109 0.39 1.75 -0.09
N LEU A 110 0.05 0.56 0.39
CA LEU A 110 0.06 0.21 1.81
C LEU A 110 1.43 -0.39 2.14
N ILE A 111 2.11 0.17 3.12
CA ILE A 111 3.48 -0.21 3.44
C ILE A 111 3.74 -0.03 4.94
N PRO A 112 4.48 -0.94 5.61
CA PRO A 112 4.76 -0.77 7.03
C PRO A 112 5.66 0.45 7.27
N GLN A 113 5.44 1.15 8.38
CA GLN A 113 6.39 2.12 8.91
C GLN A 113 7.66 1.39 9.40
N ILE A 114 8.76 2.10 9.52
CA ILE A 114 10.08 1.50 9.79
C ILE A 114 10.11 0.64 11.07
N LYS A 115 9.40 1.03 12.11
CA LYS A 115 9.32 0.24 13.36
C LYS A 115 8.68 -1.13 13.09
N THR A 116 7.51 -1.12 12.47
CA THR A 116 6.79 -2.33 12.08
C THR A 116 7.59 -3.17 11.09
N ALA A 117 8.24 -2.55 10.12
CA ALA A 117 9.07 -3.25 9.15
C ALA A 117 10.21 -4.03 9.81
N LYS A 118 10.86 -3.44 10.81
CA LYS A 118 11.94 -4.11 11.57
C LYS A 118 11.44 -5.31 12.38
N GLU A 119 10.22 -5.27 12.89
CA GLU A 119 9.62 -6.39 13.61
C GLU A 119 9.17 -7.52 12.68
N LEU A 120 8.71 -7.17 11.48
CA LEU A 120 8.25 -8.14 10.48
C LEU A 120 9.39 -8.88 9.76
N GLY A 121 10.57 -8.27 9.65
CA GLY A 121 11.70 -8.91 9.01
C GLY A 121 12.89 -8.00 8.73
N SER A 122 13.99 -8.61 8.25
CA SER A 122 15.18 -7.87 7.82
C SER A 122 15.01 -7.33 6.40
N ASN A 123 15.63 -6.17 6.11
CA ASN A 123 15.64 -5.55 4.79
C ASN A 123 14.24 -5.35 4.17
N MET A 124 13.24 -5.14 5.01
CA MET A 124 11.86 -4.93 4.56
C MET A 124 11.64 -3.51 4.05
N ALA A 125 10.86 -3.40 2.98
CA ALA A 125 10.36 -2.14 2.46
C ALA A 125 9.60 -1.38 3.56
N ASN A 126 9.81 -0.06 3.65
CA ASN A 126 9.16 0.76 4.67
C ASN A 126 8.74 2.13 4.13
N TYR A 127 7.77 2.72 4.82
CA TYR A 127 7.14 3.99 4.48
C TYR A 127 8.16 5.14 4.39
N GLU A 128 9.02 5.29 5.38
CA GLU A 128 9.97 6.40 5.48
C GLU A 128 10.98 6.39 4.31
N ARG A 129 11.38 5.22 3.88
CA ARG A 129 12.23 5.07 2.70
C ARG A 129 11.48 5.43 1.42
N LEU A 130 10.26 4.93 1.25
CA LEU A 130 9.47 5.20 0.05
C LEU A 130 9.19 6.70 -0.11
N ILE A 131 8.75 7.39 0.94
CA ILE A 131 8.43 8.82 0.84
C ILE A 131 9.66 9.70 0.62
N ARG A 132 10.83 9.25 1.05
CA ARG A 132 12.10 9.93 0.77
C ARG A 132 12.57 9.75 -0.66
N GLU A 133 12.37 8.55 -1.24
CA GLU A 133 12.87 8.21 -2.58
C GLU A 133 11.88 8.56 -3.70
N LEU A 134 10.59 8.51 -3.44
CA LEU A 134 9.55 8.74 -4.46
C LEU A 134 9.69 10.09 -5.19
N PRO A 135 10.00 11.22 -4.54
CA PRO A 135 10.25 12.49 -5.22
C PRO A 135 11.40 12.46 -6.22
N ILE A 136 12.41 11.62 -5.99
CA ILE A 136 13.57 11.45 -6.87
C ILE A 136 13.11 10.91 -8.23
N PHE A 137 12.10 10.04 -8.24
CA PHE A 137 11.55 9.41 -9.44
C PHE A 137 10.34 10.16 -10.01
N SER A 138 10.11 11.41 -9.62
CA SER A 138 8.89 12.15 -9.97
C SER A 138 8.67 12.36 -11.48
N GLN A 139 9.71 12.31 -12.30
CA GLN A 139 9.60 12.40 -13.76
C GLN A 139 9.30 11.05 -14.42
N VAL A 140 9.58 9.94 -13.76
CA VAL A 140 9.30 8.59 -14.24
C VAL A 140 7.98 8.09 -13.67
N ILE A 141 7.77 8.30 -12.37
CA ILE A 141 6.52 7.99 -11.69
C ILE A 141 5.64 9.23 -11.71
N THR A 142 4.86 9.36 -12.76
CA THR A 142 3.97 10.50 -13.00
C THR A 142 2.57 10.30 -12.46
N MET A 143 2.24 9.08 -12.09
CA MET A 143 0.94 8.70 -11.52
C MET A 143 0.71 9.37 -10.16
N PRO A 144 -0.50 9.90 -9.90
CA PRO A 144 -0.91 10.30 -8.56
C PRO A 144 -0.93 9.08 -7.61
N ILE A 145 -0.28 9.21 -6.45
CA ILE A 145 -0.18 8.12 -5.47
C ILE A 145 -0.51 8.63 -4.08
N VAL A 146 -1.27 7.84 -3.33
CA VAL A 146 -1.41 7.95 -1.88
C VAL A 146 -0.63 6.81 -1.24
N VAL A 147 0.35 7.15 -0.41
CA VAL A 147 1.11 6.18 0.38
C VAL A 147 0.55 6.17 1.79
N ILE A 148 0.10 5.02 2.25
CA ILE A 148 -0.42 4.81 3.61
C ILE A 148 0.58 3.93 4.37
N GLY A 149 1.33 4.54 5.27
CA GLY A 149 2.24 3.86 6.17
C GLY A 149 1.48 3.35 7.39
N PHE A 150 1.54 2.06 7.69
CA PHE A 150 0.90 1.51 8.87
C PHE A 150 1.92 1.11 9.95
N ASP A 151 1.56 1.39 11.20
CA ASP A 151 2.31 1.00 12.38
C ASP A 151 1.45 0.09 13.26
N GLY A 152 1.93 -1.14 13.44
CA GLY A 152 1.31 -2.15 14.29
C GLY A 152 2.14 -2.47 15.54
N THR A 153 3.18 -1.68 15.83
CA THR A 153 3.93 -1.85 17.07
C THR A 153 3.04 -1.51 18.26
N GLU A 154 3.18 -2.25 19.36
CA GLU A 154 2.56 -1.90 20.63
C GLU A 154 3.11 -0.53 21.04
N GLY A 155 2.36 0.53 20.75
CA GLY A 155 2.66 1.85 21.25
C GLY A 155 2.34 1.91 22.72
N GLU A 156 3.14 2.70 23.45
CA GLU A 156 2.86 3.09 24.84
C GLU A 156 1.35 3.32 25.00
N GLN A 157 0.77 2.63 25.95
CA GLN A 157 -0.62 2.86 26.34
C GLN A 157 -0.79 4.37 26.52
N TRP A 158 -1.66 4.95 25.74
CA TRP A 158 -2.12 6.30 25.99
C TRP A 158 -2.80 6.28 27.37
N ALA A 159 -2.07 6.78 28.34
CA ALA A 159 -2.64 7.06 29.65
C ALA A 159 -3.64 8.21 29.53
#